data_1c129ca5c12933c7d346e063e3387e56
#
_entry.id   1c129ca5c12933c7d346e063e3387e56
#
_cell.length_a   1.000
_cell.length_b   1.000
_cell.length_c   1.000
_cell.angle_alpha   90.00
_cell.angle_beta   90.00
_cell.angle_gamma   90.00
#
_symmetry.space_group_name_H-M   'P 1'
#
loop_
_entity.id
_entity.type
_entity.pdbx_description
1 polymer ?
#
loop_
_entity_poly.entity_id
_entity_poly.type
_entity_poly.pdbx_seq_one_letter_code
_entity_poly.pdbx_strand_id
1 'polypeptide(L)'
;MLEDGIINVSDNGSLSRNQLSLLLLAYELCGRLPDSDNFKNAHFTDFITAARFMRSLFKKTEYEYVHVAYLDEKMRVIQKLEVCSEGLSYVILEKNGIFLQKPNAGWCGIIVAHNHPNNSCFPSESDERTTHELEMNAPLYGMQLLDSLIVTDECVYSIMFNISYKSKNK
;
A
#
# COMPACT_ATOMS: atom_id res chain seq x y z
N MET A 1 0.26 -18.40 18.29
CA MET A 1 1.53 -17.63 18.20
C MET A 1 1.51 -16.83 16.91
N LEU A 2 1.58 -15.51 17.00
CA LEU A 2 1.64 -14.63 15.84
C LEU A 2 3.06 -14.69 15.27
N GLU A 3 3.29 -15.49 14.23
CA GLU A 3 4.67 -15.81 13.79
C GLU A 3 5.30 -14.79 12.83
N ASP A 4 4.54 -13.84 12.24
CA ASP A 4 5.03 -13.19 11.03
C ASP A 4 5.07 -11.65 10.99
N GLY A 5 4.96 -10.94 12.09
CA GLY A 5 5.16 -9.50 12.05
C GLY A 5 4.79 -8.75 13.33
N ILE A 6 5.38 -7.59 13.49
CA ILE A 6 5.09 -6.64 14.57
C ILE A 6 4.48 -5.39 13.95
N ILE A 7 3.32 -4.97 14.45
CA ILE A 7 2.73 -3.68 14.10
C ILE A 7 3.24 -2.66 15.09
N ASN A 8 3.91 -1.63 14.58
CA ASN A 8 4.27 -0.46 15.36
C ASN A 8 3.37 0.70 14.96
N VAL A 9 2.81 1.36 15.96
CA VAL A 9 2.03 2.60 15.78
C VAL A 9 2.92 3.75 16.23
N SER A 10 3.12 4.74 15.37
CA SER A 10 3.88 5.94 15.76
C SER A 10 3.03 6.83 16.67
N ASP A 11 3.68 7.53 17.59
CA ASP A 11 3.02 8.28 18.67
C ASP A 11 2.10 9.43 18.22
N ASN A 12 2.11 9.80 16.94
CA ASN A 12 1.37 10.95 16.43
C ASN A 12 0.00 10.64 15.81
N GLY A 13 -0.42 9.38 15.77
CA GLY A 13 -1.71 8.98 15.21
C GLY A 13 -2.18 7.66 15.79
N SER A 14 -2.49 7.63 17.08
CA SER A 14 -2.84 6.39 17.76
C SER A 14 -4.18 5.83 17.27
N LEU A 15 -4.15 4.68 16.62
CA LEU A 15 -5.31 3.79 16.58
C LEU A 15 -5.77 3.54 18.02
N SER A 16 -7.05 3.68 18.28
CA SER A 16 -7.59 3.29 19.59
C SER A 16 -7.31 1.79 19.82
N ARG A 17 -7.22 1.37 21.08
CA ARG A 17 -7.01 -0.05 21.43
C ARG A 17 -8.01 -0.97 20.74
N ASN A 18 -9.24 -0.51 20.53
CA ASN A 18 -10.27 -1.28 19.84
C ASN A 18 -9.99 -1.43 18.33
N GLN A 19 -9.46 -0.39 17.68
CA GLN A 19 -9.05 -0.47 16.27
C GLN A 19 -7.84 -1.38 16.09
N LEU A 20 -6.87 -1.33 17.01
CA LEU A 20 -5.73 -2.25 16.99
C LEU A 20 -6.17 -3.69 17.24
N SER A 21 -7.10 -3.93 18.18
CA SER A 21 -7.63 -5.26 18.46
C SER A 21 -8.44 -5.83 17.29
N LEU A 22 -9.21 -4.99 16.58
CA LEU A 22 -9.91 -5.37 15.36
C LEU A 22 -8.95 -5.74 14.23
N LEU A 23 -7.87 -4.97 14.06
CA LEU A 23 -6.80 -5.26 13.10
C LEU A 23 -6.09 -6.58 13.40
N LEU A 24 -5.80 -6.84 14.68
CA LEU A 24 -5.16 -8.09 15.12
C LEU A 24 -6.11 -9.29 14.97
N LEU A 25 -7.39 -9.12 15.25
CA LEU A 25 -8.40 -10.18 15.11
C LEU A 25 -8.65 -10.51 13.63
N ALA A 26 -8.72 -9.50 12.76
CA ALA A 26 -8.81 -9.68 11.31
C ALA A 26 -7.58 -10.43 10.77
N TYR A 27 -6.39 -10.15 11.31
CA TYR A 27 -5.15 -10.86 10.99
C TYR A 27 -5.20 -12.36 11.32
N GLU A 28 -5.75 -12.74 12.47
CA GLU A 28 -5.88 -14.15 12.87
C GLU A 28 -6.88 -14.92 12.01
N LEU A 29 -7.94 -14.24 11.53
CA LEU A 29 -8.99 -14.86 10.72
C LEU A 29 -8.61 -15.00 9.23
N CYS A 30 -7.70 -14.17 8.71
CA CYS A 30 -7.37 -14.08 7.28
C CYS A 30 -6.13 -14.86 6.84
N GLY A 31 -5.65 -15.79 7.60
CA GLY A 31 -4.39 -16.56 7.53
C GLY A 31 -3.86 -17.15 6.22
N ARG A 32 -4.16 -16.61 5.03
CA ARG A 32 -3.51 -16.98 3.78
C ARG A 32 -3.20 -15.78 2.92
N LEU A 33 -1.92 -15.63 2.56
CA LEU A 33 -1.45 -14.67 1.57
C LEU A 33 -1.92 -15.08 0.17
N PRO A 34 -2.43 -14.13 -0.64
CA PRO A 34 -2.60 -14.38 -2.06
C PRO A 34 -1.23 -14.49 -2.72
N ASP A 35 -1.10 -15.46 -3.60
CA ASP A 35 0.07 -15.62 -4.44
C ASP A 35 0.22 -14.40 -5.35
N SER A 36 1.42 -13.82 -5.47
CA SER A 36 1.65 -12.60 -6.26
C SER A 36 1.27 -12.76 -7.74
N ASP A 37 1.27 -13.98 -8.25
CA ASP A 37 0.88 -14.28 -9.63
C ASP A 37 -0.62 -14.41 -9.82
N ASN A 38 -1.39 -14.62 -8.76
CA ASN A 38 -2.85 -14.72 -8.78
C ASN A 38 -3.52 -13.53 -8.09
N PHE A 39 -3.10 -12.32 -8.46
CA PHE A 39 -3.60 -11.07 -7.85
C PHE A 39 -5.12 -10.89 -7.96
N LYS A 40 -5.79 -11.47 -8.96
CA LYS A 40 -7.25 -11.38 -9.16
C LYS A 40 -8.07 -11.97 -8.02
N ASN A 41 -7.46 -12.74 -7.13
CA ASN A 41 -8.11 -13.29 -5.95
C ASN A 41 -7.67 -12.57 -4.66
N ALA A 42 -6.77 -11.60 -4.75
CA ALA A 42 -6.34 -10.83 -3.59
C ALA A 42 -7.50 -9.97 -3.09
N HIS A 43 -7.83 -10.13 -1.82
CA HIS A 43 -8.88 -9.39 -1.13
C HIS A 43 -8.27 -8.73 0.11
N PHE A 44 -8.32 -7.42 0.16
CA PHE A 44 -7.74 -6.66 1.25
C PHE A 44 -8.78 -6.42 2.34
N THR A 45 -8.66 -7.14 3.43
CA THR A 45 -9.54 -7.01 4.59
C THR A 45 -8.98 -6.04 5.63
N ASP A 46 -7.68 -5.78 5.57
CA ASP A 46 -6.95 -4.97 6.54
C ASP A 46 -5.60 -4.50 5.96
N PHE A 47 -4.93 -3.61 6.71
CA PHE A 47 -3.61 -3.09 6.35
C PHE A 47 -2.56 -4.18 6.15
N ILE A 48 -2.57 -5.23 6.96
CA ILE A 48 -1.53 -6.27 6.90
C ILE A 48 -1.65 -7.06 5.60
N THR A 49 -2.87 -7.42 5.21
CA THR A 49 -3.14 -8.13 3.96
C THR A 49 -2.69 -7.28 2.75
N ALA A 50 -3.01 -5.99 2.75
CA ALA A 50 -2.56 -5.06 1.73
C ALA A 50 -1.04 -4.89 1.73
N ALA A 51 -0.42 -4.70 2.91
CA ALA A 51 1.01 -4.52 3.07
C ALA A 51 1.80 -5.73 2.56
N ARG A 52 1.38 -6.94 2.91
CA ARG A 52 2.01 -8.18 2.45
C ARG A 52 1.89 -8.36 0.94
N PHE A 53 0.70 -8.12 0.40
CA PHE A 53 0.48 -8.18 -1.04
C PHE A 53 1.36 -7.17 -1.78
N MET A 54 1.30 -5.89 -1.39
CA MET A 54 2.09 -4.85 -2.05
C MET A 54 3.58 -5.13 -1.94
N ARG A 55 4.07 -5.58 -0.78
CA ARG A 55 5.47 -5.99 -0.61
C ARG A 55 5.88 -7.12 -1.54
N SER A 56 5.01 -8.09 -1.81
CA SER A 56 5.32 -9.22 -2.69
C SER A 56 5.55 -8.81 -4.16
N LEU A 57 5.13 -7.61 -4.54
CA LEU A 57 5.32 -7.07 -5.88
C LEU A 57 6.74 -6.52 -6.10
N PHE A 58 7.44 -6.17 -5.02
CA PHE A 58 8.77 -5.58 -5.12
C PHE A 58 9.86 -6.64 -5.12
N LYS A 59 10.77 -6.52 -6.06
CA LYS A 59 12.05 -7.24 -6.09
C LYS A 59 13.12 -6.35 -5.47
N LYS A 60 14.16 -6.96 -4.91
CA LYS A 60 15.31 -6.20 -4.41
C LYS A 60 15.97 -5.47 -5.59
N THR A 61 16.09 -4.16 -5.46
CA THR A 61 16.60 -3.29 -6.53
C THR A 61 17.26 -2.05 -5.93
N GLU A 62 18.18 -1.45 -6.68
CA GLU A 62 18.79 -0.15 -6.37
C GLU A 62 17.95 1.03 -6.86
N TYR A 63 16.89 0.75 -7.60
CA TYR A 63 15.99 1.76 -8.15
C TYR A 63 14.68 1.82 -7.40
N GLU A 64 14.06 2.99 -7.41
CA GLU A 64 12.70 3.15 -6.93
C GLU A 64 11.69 2.69 -7.98
N TYR A 65 10.75 1.90 -7.56
CA TYR A 65 9.60 1.46 -8.35
C TYR A 65 8.32 1.86 -7.63
N VAL A 66 7.28 2.05 -8.42
CA VAL A 66 5.93 2.29 -7.91
C VAL A 66 5.03 1.18 -8.42
N HIS A 67 4.29 0.58 -7.50
CA HIS A 67 3.21 -0.34 -7.83
C HIS A 67 1.87 0.27 -7.39
N VAL A 68 0.86 0.11 -8.22
CA VAL A 68 -0.51 0.51 -7.92
C VAL A 68 -1.41 -0.71 -7.99
N ALA A 69 -2.19 -0.93 -6.93
CA ALA A 69 -3.28 -1.89 -6.94
C ALA A 69 -4.61 -1.14 -7.07
N TYR A 70 -5.43 -1.53 -8.04
CA TYR A 70 -6.79 -1.04 -8.23
C TYR A 70 -7.76 -2.06 -7.62
N LEU A 71 -8.69 -1.57 -6.80
CA LEU A 71 -9.60 -2.40 -6.05
C LEU A 71 -11.06 -2.09 -6.41
N ASP A 72 -11.89 -3.12 -6.41
CA ASP A 72 -13.32 -2.95 -6.53
C ASP A 72 -13.97 -2.58 -5.16
N GLU A 73 -15.27 -2.33 -5.16
CA GLU A 73 -16.07 -2.02 -3.97
C GLU A 73 -16.04 -3.11 -2.88
N LYS A 74 -15.61 -4.32 -3.24
CA LYS A 74 -15.42 -5.44 -2.31
C LYS A 74 -13.97 -5.60 -1.87
N MET A 75 -13.13 -4.59 -2.12
CA MET A 75 -11.70 -4.59 -1.79
C MET A 75 -10.90 -5.72 -2.46
N ARG A 76 -11.35 -6.20 -3.62
CA ARG A 76 -10.63 -7.19 -4.42
C ARG A 76 -9.74 -6.48 -5.43
N VAL A 77 -8.53 -6.96 -5.58
CA VAL A 77 -7.61 -6.42 -6.61
C VAL A 77 -8.11 -6.82 -7.99
N ILE A 78 -8.47 -5.84 -8.80
CA ILE A 78 -8.96 -6.01 -10.16
C ILE A 78 -7.90 -5.72 -11.22
N GLN A 79 -6.93 -4.90 -10.89
CA GLN A 79 -5.80 -4.56 -11.76
C GLN A 79 -4.60 -4.15 -10.92
N LYS A 80 -3.41 -4.37 -11.45
CA LYS A 80 -2.16 -3.80 -10.93
C LYS A 80 -1.40 -3.09 -12.05
N LEU A 81 -0.66 -2.05 -11.66
CA LEU A 81 0.23 -1.30 -12.52
C LEU A 81 1.60 -1.25 -11.86
N GLU A 82 2.64 -1.50 -12.64
CA GLU A 82 4.03 -1.26 -12.25
C GLU A 82 4.55 -0.07 -13.06
N VAL A 83 5.14 0.88 -12.38
CA VAL A 83 5.79 2.04 -13.00
C VAL A 83 7.24 2.04 -12.58
N CYS A 84 8.13 1.85 -13.53
CA CYS A 84 9.55 2.09 -13.32
C CYS A 84 9.77 3.61 -13.33
N SER A 85 10.22 4.19 -12.22
CA SER A 85 10.32 5.63 -12.11
C SER A 85 11.60 6.09 -11.39
N GLU A 86 12.02 7.29 -11.70
CA GLU A 86 13.03 8.03 -10.92
C GLU A 86 12.41 8.66 -9.65
N GLY A 87 11.43 7.95 -9.03
CA GLY A 87 10.74 8.38 -7.81
C GLY A 87 9.23 8.58 -7.98
N LEU A 88 8.50 8.51 -6.86
CA LEU A 88 7.04 8.63 -6.80
C LEU A 88 6.55 9.97 -7.41
N SER A 89 7.31 11.04 -7.24
CA SER A 89 7.02 12.36 -7.80
C SER A 89 6.94 12.37 -9.32
N TYR A 90 7.73 11.52 -10.01
CA TYR A 90 7.69 11.42 -11.47
C TYR A 90 6.38 10.80 -11.98
N VAL A 91 5.88 9.78 -11.27
CA VAL A 91 4.61 9.08 -11.61
C VAL A 91 3.42 10.04 -11.56
N ILE A 92 3.48 11.04 -10.70
CA ILE A 92 2.47 12.10 -10.60
C ILE A 92 2.72 13.22 -11.59
N LEU A 93 3.97 13.49 -11.95
CA LEU A 93 4.31 14.51 -12.96
C LEU A 93 3.89 14.11 -14.38
N GLU A 94 3.84 12.83 -14.69
CA GLU A 94 3.03 12.30 -15.79
C GLU A 94 1.52 12.29 -15.41
N LYS A 95 1.10 13.36 -14.87
CA LYS A 95 -0.07 13.83 -14.11
C LYS A 95 -1.36 13.02 -14.22
N ASN A 96 -1.43 11.98 -15.00
CA ASN A 96 -2.63 11.19 -15.21
C ASN A 96 -2.36 9.67 -15.36
N GLY A 97 -1.10 9.23 -15.34
CA GLY A 97 -0.76 7.84 -15.64
C GLY A 97 -1.56 6.84 -14.79
N ILE A 98 -1.58 7.02 -13.46
CA ILE A 98 -2.33 6.16 -12.54
C ILE A 98 -3.85 6.29 -12.79
N PHE A 99 -4.36 7.51 -12.91
CA PHE A 99 -5.79 7.75 -13.01
C PHE A 99 -6.36 7.38 -14.37
N LEU A 100 -5.58 7.55 -15.45
CA LEU A 100 -5.97 7.16 -16.81
C LEU A 100 -5.98 5.64 -17.00
N GLN A 101 -5.27 4.90 -16.17
CA GLN A 101 -5.27 3.43 -16.16
C GLN A 101 -6.42 2.83 -15.33
N LYS A 102 -7.34 3.67 -14.84
CA LYS A 102 -8.51 3.19 -14.09
C LYS A 102 -9.22 2.08 -14.85
N PRO A 103 -9.43 0.91 -14.23
CA PRO A 103 -10.24 -0.15 -14.81
C PRO A 103 -11.65 0.34 -15.12
N ASN A 104 -12.29 -0.25 -16.13
CA ASN A 104 -13.70 0.01 -16.43
C ASN A 104 -14.60 -0.66 -15.37
N ALA A 105 -14.59 -0.08 -14.18
CA ALA A 105 -15.38 -0.46 -13.01
C ALA A 105 -16.10 0.77 -12.49
N GLY A 106 -17.16 0.60 -11.74
CA GLY A 106 -17.90 1.70 -11.11
C GLY A 106 -17.00 2.47 -10.12
N TRP A 107 -17.10 2.18 -8.83
CA TRP A 107 -16.15 2.66 -7.83
C TRP A 107 -14.81 1.95 -7.94
N CYS A 108 -13.72 2.65 -7.70
CA CYS A 108 -12.38 2.10 -7.71
C CYS A 108 -11.54 2.71 -6.58
N GLY A 109 -11.08 1.85 -5.66
CA GLY A 109 -10.05 2.20 -4.70
C GLY A 109 -8.66 1.99 -5.29
N ILE A 110 -7.69 2.79 -4.87
CA ILE A 110 -6.28 2.58 -5.21
C ILE A 110 -5.43 2.51 -3.95
N ILE A 111 -4.47 1.57 -3.96
CA ILE A 111 -3.33 1.58 -3.04
C ILE A 111 -2.09 1.78 -3.89
N VAL A 112 -1.32 2.79 -3.54
CA VAL A 112 -0.03 3.10 -4.18
C VAL A 112 1.08 2.67 -3.25
N ALA A 113 2.10 2.02 -3.77
CA ALA A 113 3.28 1.67 -2.99
C ALA A 113 4.55 1.99 -3.77
N HIS A 114 5.58 2.46 -3.09
CA HIS A 114 6.92 2.60 -3.64
C HIS A 114 7.95 1.99 -2.69
N ASN A 115 9.08 1.56 -3.24
CA ASN A 115 10.17 1.05 -2.42
C ASN A 115 11.19 2.15 -2.14
N HIS A 116 11.83 2.05 -0.97
CA HIS A 116 13.01 2.84 -0.62
C HIS A 116 14.26 1.95 -0.66
N PRO A 117 15.15 2.09 -1.66
CA PRO A 117 16.37 1.29 -1.75
C PRO A 117 17.34 1.48 -0.58
N ASN A 118 17.28 2.64 0.08
CA ASN A 118 18.07 2.96 1.27
C ASN A 118 17.55 2.33 2.57
N ASN A 119 16.52 1.51 2.48
CA ASN A 119 15.83 0.86 3.61
C ASN A 119 15.23 1.82 4.67
N SER A 120 15.08 3.11 4.38
CA SER A 120 14.32 4.00 5.24
C SER A 120 12.82 3.69 5.12
N CYS A 121 12.19 3.29 6.20
CA CYS A 121 10.75 2.99 6.21
C CYS A 121 9.88 4.23 6.44
N PHE A 122 10.47 5.37 6.70
CA PHE A 122 9.74 6.62 6.96
C PHE A 122 9.62 7.46 5.69
N PRO A 123 8.49 8.16 5.53
CA PRO A 123 8.27 9.02 4.39
C PRO A 123 9.23 10.22 4.38
N SER A 124 9.60 10.65 3.20
CA SER A 124 10.15 11.97 2.96
C SER A 124 9.03 13.01 2.85
N GLU A 125 9.38 14.30 2.95
CA GLU A 125 8.42 15.39 2.68
C GLU A 125 7.81 15.29 1.27
N SER A 126 8.59 14.78 0.32
CA SER A 126 8.11 14.54 -1.05
C SER A 126 7.03 13.46 -1.09
N ASP A 127 7.21 12.38 -0.34
CA ASP A 127 6.24 11.28 -0.30
C ASP A 127 4.92 11.71 0.35
N GLU A 128 5.01 12.49 1.43
CA GLU A 128 3.82 13.05 2.10
C GLU A 128 3.07 14.00 1.17
N ARG A 129 3.77 14.91 0.49
CA ARG A 129 3.17 15.84 -0.48
C ARG A 129 2.50 15.09 -1.62
N THR A 130 3.18 14.10 -2.16
CA THR A 130 2.70 13.25 -3.23
C THR A 130 1.46 12.46 -2.83
N THR A 131 1.47 11.88 -1.62
CA THR A 131 0.30 11.20 -1.06
C THR A 131 -0.89 12.13 -0.94
N HIS A 132 -0.68 13.36 -0.46
CA HIS A 132 -1.74 14.36 -0.38
C HIS A 132 -2.29 14.75 -1.77
N GLU A 133 -1.41 14.93 -2.77
CA GLU A 133 -1.84 15.21 -4.14
C GLU A 133 -2.67 14.05 -4.74
N LEU A 134 -2.29 12.79 -4.48
CA LEU A 134 -3.06 11.63 -4.90
C LEU A 134 -4.44 11.59 -4.23
N GLU A 135 -4.49 11.84 -2.92
CA GLU A 135 -5.74 11.89 -2.17
C GLU A 135 -6.71 12.94 -2.71
N MET A 136 -6.19 14.14 -3.00
CA MET A 136 -6.99 15.26 -3.53
C MET A 136 -7.45 15.04 -4.97
N ASN A 137 -6.65 14.36 -5.78
CA ASN A 137 -6.96 14.20 -7.21
C ASN A 137 -7.76 12.93 -7.52
N ALA A 138 -7.62 11.83 -6.77
CA ALA A 138 -8.32 10.58 -7.04
C ALA A 138 -9.85 10.74 -7.22
N PRO A 139 -10.56 11.55 -6.41
CA PRO A 139 -12.01 11.76 -6.58
C PRO A 139 -12.38 12.37 -7.91
N LEU A 140 -11.52 13.20 -8.54
CA LEU A 140 -11.78 13.84 -9.84
C LEU A 140 -11.89 12.81 -10.96
N TYR A 141 -11.32 11.63 -10.75
CA TYR A 141 -11.35 10.50 -11.68
C TYR A 141 -12.31 9.38 -11.23
N GLY A 142 -13.15 9.66 -10.23
CA GLY A 142 -14.06 8.67 -9.66
C GLY A 142 -13.33 7.51 -8.96
N MET A 143 -12.22 7.81 -8.31
CA MET A 143 -11.42 6.89 -7.51
C MET A 143 -11.26 7.40 -6.09
N GLN A 144 -10.75 6.54 -5.21
CA GLN A 144 -10.37 6.90 -3.85
C GLN A 144 -8.97 6.36 -3.54
N LEU A 145 -8.07 7.20 -3.06
CA LEU A 145 -6.84 6.72 -2.46
C LEU A 145 -7.19 6.05 -1.12
N LEU A 146 -6.87 4.77 -1.02
CA LEU A 146 -7.08 3.98 0.19
C LEU A 146 -5.86 4.00 1.09
N ASP A 147 -4.67 3.95 0.50
CA ASP A 147 -3.39 4.09 1.21
C ASP A 147 -2.25 4.43 0.25
N SER A 148 -1.17 4.98 0.83
CA SER A 148 0.13 5.16 0.21
C SER A 148 1.19 4.51 1.09
N LEU A 149 1.92 3.54 0.52
CA LEU A 149 2.80 2.66 1.26
C LEU A 149 4.27 2.87 0.87
N ILE A 150 5.14 2.84 1.86
CA ILE A 150 6.59 2.70 1.66
C ILE A 150 6.96 1.25 1.95
N VAL A 151 7.67 0.62 1.03
CA VAL A 151 8.08 -0.77 1.13
C VAL A 151 9.61 -0.86 1.20
N THR A 152 10.10 -1.56 2.22
CA THR A 152 11.52 -1.91 2.37
C THR A 152 11.69 -3.40 2.59
N ASP A 153 12.95 -3.87 2.68
CA ASP A 153 13.23 -5.28 2.98
C ASP A 153 12.63 -5.72 4.31
N GLU A 154 12.49 -4.83 5.28
CA GLU A 154 12.09 -5.17 6.65
C GLU A 154 10.72 -4.65 7.05
N CYS A 155 10.22 -3.64 6.35
CA CYS A 155 9.10 -2.84 6.81
C CYS A 155 8.18 -2.44 5.66
N VAL A 156 6.89 -2.36 5.94
CA VAL A 156 5.91 -1.62 5.13
C VAL A 156 5.30 -0.55 6.02
N TYR A 157 5.33 0.68 5.57
CA TYR A 157 4.79 1.83 6.29
C TYR A 157 3.60 2.43 5.52
N SER A 158 2.52 2.70 6.22
CA SER A 158 1.37 3.44 5.70
C SER A 158 1.54 4.92 6.01
N ILE A 159 1.56 5.75 4.97
CA ILE A 159 1.65 7.20 5.11
C ILE A 159 0.32 7.77 5.63
N MET A 160 -0.81 7.28 5.12
CA MET A 160 -2.12 7.81 5.50
C MET A 160 -2.51 7.48 6.95
N PHE A 161 -2.15 6.30 7.44
CA PHE A 161 -2.53 5.85 8.78
C PHE A 161 -1.41 5.96 9.81
N ASN A 162 -0.18 6.28 9.36
CA ASN A 162 0.99 6.43 10.23
C ASN A 162 1.27 5.16 11.05
N ILE A 163 1.18 4.00 10.41
CA ILE A 163 1.42 2.68 11.00
C ILE A 163 2.44 1.91 10.18
N SER A 164 3.18 1.01 10.83
CA SER A 164 4.14 0.16 10.14
C SER A 164 3.94 -1.33 10.45
N TYR A 165 4.25 -2.15 9.46
CA TYR A 165 4.31 -3.59 9.56
C TYR A 165 5.76 -4.04 9.33
N LYS A 166 6.35 -4.72 10.31
CA LYS A 166 7.67 -5.34 10.18
C LYS A 166 7.51 -6.84 9.98
N SER A 167 8.04 -7.34 8.86
CA SER A 167 8.16 -8.78 8.66
C SER A 167 9.32 -9.30 9.49
N LYS A 168 9.12 -10.38 10.22
CA LYS A 168 10.26 -11.12 10.81
C LYS A 168 11.00 -11.80 9.67
N ASN A 169 12.25 -11.42 9.47
CA ASN A 169 13.13 -12.21 8.60
C ASN A 169 13.26 -13.62 9.19
N LYS A 170 13.02 -14.62 8.34
CA LYS A 170 13.38 -16.00 8.64
C LYS A 170 14.89 -16.18 8.53
#